data_c5b1cac3c844af80c0ce10a08cf0e883
#
_entry.id   c5b1cac3c844af80c0ce10a08cf0e883
#
_cell.length_a   1.000
_cell.length_b   1.000
_cell.length_c   1.000
_cell.angle_alpha   90.00
_cell.angle_beta   90.00
_cell.angle_gamma   90.00
#
_symmetry.space_group_name_H-M   'P 1'
#
loop_
_entity.id
_entity.type
_entity.pdbx_description
1 polymer ?
#
loop_
_entity_poly.entity_id
_entity_poly.type
_entity_poly.pdbx_seq_one_letter_code
_entity_poly.pdbx_strand_id
1 'polypeptide(L)'
;DAKAGKIDLIITKEITRFARNVLDSIRYTRELLDCGTAVWFRNDNINTLDEDSELRLSIMSGIAQEESRKLSSRVRFGHARSIQNGVVLGNSHIYGWDKRNGKLFLNPEEAKMVQLIFEKYALGNWSTHSLEQFLWECGYRNYKGGKIDSHVIANIIRNPKYKGYYVGGKVKIVDLFTKKQKFLPEDEWVMYKDDGTHVPAIVDEKLWEDANRIMEERSKNIKLKKTSYKQDNLFTGLIHCAEDKAAYWLKVRTVRGKAAKTWVCSHRI
;
A
#
# COMPACT_ATOMS: atom_id res chain seq x y z
N ASP A 1 11.75 12.14 -33.01
CA ASP A 1 11.84 12.75 -34.33
C ASP A 1 11.16 14.13 -34.37
N ALA A 2 9.91 14.29 -33.89
CA ALA A 2 9.25 15.59 -33.86
C ALA A 2 10.05 16.66 -33.08
N LYS A 3 10.54 16.33 -31.86
CA LYS A 3 11.42 17.22 -31.07
C LYS A 3 12.77 17.53 -31.73
N ALA A 4 13.15 16.76 -32.74
CA ALA A 4 14.36 16.98 -33.54
C ALA A 4 14.09 17.74 -34.85
N GLY A 5 12.86 18.27 -35.04
CA GLY A 5 12.45 19.01 -36.23
C GLY A 5 12.41 18.21 -37.51
N LYS A 6 12.22 16.88 -37.43
CA LYS A 6 12.19 15.98 -38.62
C LYS A 6 10.77 15.71 -39.15
N ILE A 7 9.76 16.22 -38.42
CA ILE A 7 8.34 15.99 -38.72
C ILE A 7 7.62 17.33 -38.60
N ASP A 8 6.97 17.76 -39.68
CA ASP A 8 6.19 19.00 -39.71
C ASP A 8 4.72 18.78 -39.38
N LEU A 9 4.16 17.61 -39.77
CA LEU A 9 2.76 17.30 -39.62
C LEU A 9 2.54 15.80 -39.29
N ILE A 10 1.73 15.54 -38.28
CA ILE A 10 1.24 14.19 -37.95
C ILE A 10 -0.24 14.11 -38.31
N ILE A 11 -0.63 13.16 -39.14
CA ILE A 11 -2.02 12.90 -39.50
C ILE A 11 -2.48 11.63 -38.78
N THR A 12 -3.57 11.75 -38.04
CA THR A 12 -4.20 10.62 -37.34
C THR A 12 -5.70 10.57 -37.60
N LYS A 13 -6.30 9.40 -37.44
CA LYS A 13 -7.72 9.22 -37.71
C LYS A 13 -8.60 9.98 -36.73
N GLU A 14 -8.30 9.85 -35.44
CA GLU A 14 -9.09 10.43 -34.34
C GLU A 14 -8.22 10.62 -33.08
N ILE A 15 -8.63 11.51 -32.20
CA ILE A 15 -7.89 11.88 -30.98
C ILE A 15 -7.76 10.69 -30.01
N THR A 16 -8.75 9.78 -30.00
CA THR A 16 -8.77 8.57 -29.16
C THR A 16 -7.76 7.52 -29.56
N ARG A 17 -7.21 7.60 -30.79
CA ARG A 17 -6.16 6.70 -31.32
C ARG A 17 -4.76 7.24 -31.10
N PHE A 18 -4.64 8.51 -30.78
CA PHE A 18 -3.35 9.18 -30.65
C PHE A 18 -2.62 8.84 -29.35
N ALA A 19 -3.36 8.67 -28.23
CA ALA A 19 -2.81 8.22 -26.97
C ALA A 19 -3.80 7.33 -26.20
N ARG A 20 -3.40 6.88 -25.00
CA ARG A 20 -4.19 5.97 -24.15
C ARG A 20 -5.52 6.56 -23.69
N ASN A 21 -5.60 7.86 -23.58
CA ASN A 21 -6.83 8.59 -23.24
C ASN A 21 -6.82 9.97 -23.91
N VAL A 22 -7.98 10.60 -24.00
CA VAL A 22 -8.17 11.89 -24.66
C VAL A 22 -7.33 13.00 -24.03
N LEU A 23 -7.19 13.01 -22.71
CA LEU A 23 -6.39 14.04 -22.00
C LEU A 23 -4.91 13.95 -22.32
N ASP A 24 -4.35 12.73 -22.39
CA ASP A 24 -2.97 12.53 -22.81
C ASP A 24 -2.78 12.90 -24.27
N SER A 25 -3.78 12.60 -25.13
CA SER A 25 -3.76 13.01 -26.55
C SER A 25 -3.65 14.53 -26.69
N ILE A 26 -4.48 15.27 -25.97
CA ILE A 26 -4.48 16.74 -25.98
C ILE A 26 -3.16 17.30 -25.46
N ARG A 27 -2.62 16.74 -24.36
CA ARG A 27 -1.35 17.15 -23.81
C ARG A 27 -0.21 16.95 -24.82
N TYR A 28 -0.13 15.77 -25.42
CA TYR A 28 0.90 15.49 -26.43
C TYR A 28 0.74 16.34 -27.70
N THR A 29 -0.49 16.66 -28.09
CA THR A 29 -0.74 17.58 -29.19
C THR A 29 -0.17 18.97 -28.93
N ARG A 30 -0.36 19.51 -27.73
CA ARG A 30 0.21 20.80 -27.32
C ARG A 30 1.74 20.73 -27.25
N GLU A 31 2.30 19.64 -26.67
CA GLU A 31 3.76 19.45 -26.62
C GLU A 31 4.38 19.36 -28.05
N LEU A 32 3.67 18.81 -29.01
CA LEU A 32 4.10 18.74 -30.42
C LEU A 32 4.03 20.12 -31.08
N LEU A 33 2.96 20.87 -30.84
CA LEU A 33 2.84 22.25 -31.32
C LEU A 33 3.96 23.13 -30.81
N ASP A 34 4.31 23.03 -29.52
CA ASP A 34 5.44 23.75 -28.91
C ASP A 34 6.79 23.42 -29.59
N CYS A 35 6.89 22.22 -30.18
CA CYS A 35 8.04 21.79 -30.97
C CYS A 35 7.95 22.11 -32.47
N GLY A 36 6.91 22.85 -32.92
CA GLY A 36 6.68 23.18 -34.31
C GLY A 36 6.08 22.06 -35.17
N THR A 37 5.60 20.97 -34.57
CA THR A 37 4.96 19.86 -35.28
C THR A 37 3.45 19.97 -35.15
N ALA A 38 2.75 20.10 -36.28
CA ALA A 38 1.29 20.15 -36.32
C ALA A 38 0.66 18.75 -36.22
N VAL A 39 -0.60 18.67 -35.77
CA VAL A 39 -1.38 17.42 -35.70
C VAL A 39 -2.74 17.63 -36.34
N TRP A 40 -3.14 16.73 -37.22
CA TRP A 40 -4.46 16.70 -37.85
C TRP A 40 -5.24 15.44 -37.52
N PHE A 41 -6.34 15.60 -36.76
CA PHE A 41 -7.30 14.57 -36.42
C PHE A 41 -8.43 14.59 -37.44
N ARG A 42 -8.39 13.70 -38.43
CA ARG A 42 -9.29 13.74 -39.58
C ARG A 42 -10.77 13.58 -39.22
N ASN A 43 -11.10 12.58 -38.40
CA ASN A 43 -12.51 12.29 -38.06
C ASN A 43 -13.08 13.32 -37.07
N ASP A 44 -12.26 13.90 -36.22
CA ASP A 44 -12.67 14.90 -35.22
C ASP A 44 -12.69 16.31 -35.85
N ASN A 45 -12.22 16.44 -37.08
CA ASN A 45 -12.11 17.69 -37.83
C ASN A 45 -11.33 18.76 -37.01
N ILE A 46 -10.21 18.35 -36.42
CA ILE A 46 -9.32 19.22 -35.66
C ILE A 46 -7.96 19.21 -36.36
N ASN A 47 -7.57 20.35 -36.89
CA ASN A 47 -6.23 20.57 -37.40
C ASN A 47 -5.58 21.67 -36.56
N THR A 48 -4.45 21.39 -35.96
CA THR A 48 -3.76 22.31 -35.08
C THR A 48 -3.18 23.56 -35.81
N LEU A 49 -3.22 23.57 -37.13
CA LEU A 49 -2.89 24.77 -37.93
C LEU A 49 -4.04 25.76 -38.02
N ASP A 50 -5.27 25.36 -37.66
CA ASP A 50 -6.44 26.22 -37.72
C ASP A 50 -6.50 27.12 -36.47
N GLU A 51 -6.94 28.37 -36.62
CA GLU A 51 -7.00 29.36 -35.52
C GLU A 51 -7.93 28.93 -34.38
N ASP A 52 -8.97 28.16 -34.65
CA ASP A 52 -9.96 27.70 -33.67
C ASP A 52 -9.60 26.34 -33.03
N SER A 53 -8.45 25.75 -33.41
CA SER A 53 -8.03 24.43 -32.95
C SER A 53 -7.85 24.33 -31.43
N GLU A 54 -7.27 25.35 -30.79
CA GLU A 54 -7.06 25.37 -29.35
C GLU A 54 -8.39 25.48 -28.58
N LEU A 55 -9.37 26.20 -29.11
CA LEU A 55 -10.72 26.23 -28.54
C LEU A 55 -11.38 24.86 -28.58
N ARG A 56 -11.30 24.15 -29.71
CA ARG A 56 -11.83 22.79 -29.87
C ARG A 56 -11.15 21.80 -28.95
N LEU A 57 -9.81 21.81 -28.86
CA LEU A 57 -9.03 21.00 -27.92
C LEU A 57 -9.42 21.28 -26.46
N SER A 58 -9.62 22.54 -26.11
CA SER A 58 -10.02 22.93 -24.74
C SER A 58 -11.43 22.43 -24.39
N ILE A 59 -12.38 22.53 -25.31
CA ILE A 59 -13.74 21.98 -25.13
C ILE A 59 -13.68 20.45 -24.97
N MET A 60 -12.94 19.74 -25.84
CA MET A 60 -12.78 18.29 -25.73
C MET A 60 -12.09 17.87 -24.42
N SER A 61 -11.12 18.65 -23.96
CA SER A 61 -10.47 18.41 -22.66
C SER A 61 -11.48 18.52 -21.51
N GLY A 62 -12.32 19.53 -21.52
CA GLY A 62 -13.40 19.72 -20.53
C GLY A 62 -14.37 18.55 -20.51
N ILE A 63 -14.85 18.11 -21.68
CA ILE A 63 -15.74 16.94 -21.81
C ILE A 63 -15.07 15.67 -21.27
N ALA A 64 -13.83 15.38 -21.68
CA ALA A 64 -13.09 14.20 -21.24
C ALA A 64 -12.83 14.19 -19.73
N GLN A 65 -12.56 15.36 -19.13
CA GLN A 65 -12.43 15.51 -17.69
C GLN A 65 -13.74 15.20 -16.96
N GLU A 66 -14.85 15.72 -17.47
CA GLU A 66 -16.16 15.50 -16.87
C GLU A 66 -16.60 14.02 -16.98
N GLU A 67 -16.36 13.37 -18.12
CA GLU A 67 -16.59 11.92 -18.27
C GLU A 67 -15.76 11.10 -17.27
N SER A 68 -14.49 11.44 -17.10
CA SER A 68 -13.63 10.80 -16.12
C SER A 68 -14.15 10.98 -14.68
N ARG A 69 -14.64 12.16 -14.33
CA ARG A 69 -15.29 12.43 -13.04
C ARG A 69 -16.55 11.60 -12.83
N LYS A 70 -17.44 11.57 -13.84
CA LYS A 70 -18.69 10.79 -13.80
C LYS A 70 -18.41 9.29 -13.66
N LEU A 71 -17.45 8.75 -14.43
CA LEU A 71 -17.05 7.36 -14.33
C LEU A 71 -16.52 7.03 -12.94
N SER A 72 -15.65 7.86 -12.40
CA SER A 72 -15.11 7.66 -11.06
C SER A 72 -16.16 7.75 -9.96
N SER A 73 -17.15 8.64 -10.11
CA SER A 73 -18.28 8.73 -9.19
C SER A 73 -19.11 7.44 -9.21
N ARG A 74 -19.41 6.91 -10.41
CA ARG A 74 -20.14 5.63 -10.57
C ARG A 74 -19.38 4.46 -9.96
N VAL A 75 -18.07 4.36 -10.19
CA VAL A 75 -17.23 3.31 -9.60
C VAL A 75 -17.21 3.41 -8.09
N ARG A 76 -17.07 4.61 -7.52
CA ARG A 76 -17.12 4.83 -6.06
C ARG A 76 -18.45 4.42 -5.46
N PHE A 77 -19.55 4.81 -6.11
CA PHE A 77 -20.90 4.41 -5.69
C PHE A 77 -21.07 2.88 -5.72
N GLY A 78 -20.65 2.23 -6.80
CA GLY A 78 -20.67 0.77 -6.93
C GLY A 78 -19.84 0.08 -5.84
N HIS A 79 -18.62 0.58 -5.55
CA HIS A 79 -17.79 0.05 -4.46
C HIS A 79 -18.43 0.26 -3.09
N ALA A 80 -18.99 1.45 -2.81
CA ALA A 80 -19.69 1.72 -1.55
C ALA A 80 -20.86 0.75 -1.33
N ARG A 81 -21.67 0.54 -2.38
CA ARG A 81 -22.78 -0.43 -2.32
C ARG A 81 -22.31 -1.86 -2.14
N SER A 82 -21.24 -2.26 -2.82
CA SER A 82 -20.64 -3.58 -2.62
C SER A 82 -20.15 -3.79 -1.18
N ILE A 83 -19.54 -2.76 -0.59
CA ILE A 83 -19.10 -2.76 0.81
C ILE A 83 -20.28 -2.89 1.77
N GLN A 84 -21.37 -2.14 1.52
CA GLN A 84 -22.60 -2.25 2.33
C GLN A 84 -23.23 -3.63 2.26
N ASN A 85 -23.10 -4.30 1.11
CA ASN A 85 -23.59 -5.69 0.90
C ASN A 85 -22.59 -6.75 1.40
N GLY A 86 -21.55 -6.40 2.14
CA GLY A 86 -20.58 -7.36 2.69
C GLY A 86 -19.62 -7.96 1.68
N VAL A 87 -19.59 -7.48 0.42
CA VAL A 87 -18.71 -8.02 -0.62
C VAL A 87 -17.26 -7.66 -0.32
N VAL A 88 -16.41 -8.66 -0.13
CA VAL A 88 -14.97 -8.47 0.07
C VAL A 88 -14.32 -8.07 -1.25
N LEU A 89 -13.99 -6.79 -1.38
CA LEU A 89 -13.34 -6.23 -2.56
C LEU A 89 -11.83 -6.52 -2.59
N GLY A 90 -11.21 -6.33 -3.77
CA GLY A 90 -9.77 -6.53 -4.02
C GLY A 90 -9.44 -7.96 -4.44
N ASN A 91 -8.29 -8.13 -5.10
CA ASN A 91 -7.80 -9.40 -5.63
C ASN A 91 -6.60 -9.96 -4.84
N SER A 92 -6.19 -9.29 -3.76
CA SER A 92 -5.07 -9.74 -2.95
C SER A 92 -5.42 -11.03 -2.22
N HIS A 93 -4.47 -11.96 -2.20
CA HIS A 93 -4.56 -13.15 -1.36
C HIS A 93 -4.64 -12.77 0.12
N ILE A 94 -5.55 -13.38 0.84
CA ILE A 94 -5.71 -13.21 2.28
C ILE A 94 -5.51 -14.58 2.91
N TYR A 95 -4.42 -14.77 3.64
CA TYR A 95 -4.09 -16.05 4.27
C TYR A 95 -5.23 -16.56 5.16
N GLY A 96 -5.49 -17.83 5.07
CA GLY A 96 -6.55 -18.50 5.83
C GLY A 96 -7.88 -18.62 5.08
N TRP A 97 -8.01 -17.97 3.92
CA TRP A 97 -9.23 -18.05 3.12
C TRP A 97 -9.00 -18.13 1.62
N ASP A 98 -9.85 -18.92 0.96
CA ASP A 98 -10.09 -18.82 -0.47
C ASP A 98 -11.18 -17.80 -0.75
N LYS A 99 -10.94 -16.86 -1.65
CA LYS A 99 -11.95 -15.87 -2.05
C LYS A 99 -12.69 -16.32 -3.30
N ARG A 100 -14.03 -16.40 -3.22
CA ARG A 100 -14.91 -16.72 -4.34
C ARG A 100 -16.14 -15.82 -4.32
N ASN A 101 -16.45 -15.16 -5.44
CA ASN A 101 -17.63 -14.29 -5.60
C ASN A 101 -17.79 -13.22 -4.48
N GLY A 102 -16.67 -12.63 -4.03
CA GLY A 102 -16.69 -11.60 -2.99
C GLY A 102 -16.91 -12.11 -1.56
N LYS A 103 -16.96 -13.44 -1.35
CA LYS A 103 -17.02 -14.11 -0.04
C LYS A 103 -15.72 -14.84 0.25
N LEU A 104 -15.42 -15.01 1.53
CA LEU A 104 -14.26 -15.74 2.02
C LEU A 104 -14.72 -17.14 2.48
N PHE A 105 -14.00 -18.17 2.05
CA PHE A 105 -14.20 -19.56 2.46
C PHE A 105 -12.94 -20.02 3.18
N LEU A 106 -13.09 -20.70 4.31
CA LEU A 106 -11.96 -21.18 5.08
C LEU A 106 -11.09 -22.14 4.27
N ASN A 107 -9.79 -21.85 4.23
CA ASN A 107 -8.75 -22.75 3.75
C ASN A 107 -8.16 -23.45 4.99
N PRO A 108 -8.39 -24.79 5.20
CA PRO A 108 -8.05 -25.44 6.45
C PRO A 108 -6.55 -25.42 6.79
N GLU A 109 -5.68 -25.49 5.79
CA GLU A 109 -4.22 -25.49 6.01
C GLU A 109 -3.72 -24.11 6.39
N GLU A 110 -4.14 -23.09 5.64
CA GLU A 110 -3.75 -21.71 5.94
C GLU A 110 -4.41 -21.20 7.23
N ALA A 111 -5.65 -21.61 7.52
CA ALA A 111 -6.33 -21.24 8.76
C ALA A 111 -5.59 -21.76 9.99
N LYS A 112 -5.08 -23.00 9.96
CA LYS A 112 -4.22 -23.54 11.03
C LYS A 112 -2.96 -22.71 11.22
N MET A 113 -2.31 -22.31 10.14
CA MET A 113 -1.14 -21.45 10.18
C MET A 113 -1.47 -20.08 10.83
N VAL A 114 -2.60 -19.49 10.47
CA VAL A 114 -3.04 -18.21 11.04
C VAL A 114 -3.34 -18.36 12.53
N GLN A 115 -4.05 -19.40 12.95
CA GLN A 115 -4.30 -19.69 14.38
C GLN A 115 -2.98 -19.78 15.14
N LEU A 116 -2.01 -20.53 14.61
CA LEU A 116 -0.68 -20.68 15.20
C LEU A 116 0.06 -19.36 15.36
N ILE A 117 -0.05 -18.44 14.37
CA ILE A 117 0.52 -17.09 14.45
C ILE A 117 -0.07 -16.35 15.65
N PHE A 118 -1.40 -16.34 15.80
CA PHE A 118 -2.08 -15.63 16.88
C PHE A 118 -1.76 -16.23 18.25
N GLU A 119 -1.84 -17.55 18.41
CA GLU A 119 -1.53 -18.27 19.65
C GLU A 119 -0.09 -17.97 20.12
N LYS A 120 0.88 -18.12 19.23
CA LYS A 120 2.29 -17.87 19.59
C LYS A 120 2.55 -16.40 19.89
N TYR A 121 1.95 -15.47 19.12
CA TYR A 121 2.17 -14.04 19.34
C TYR A 121 1.52 -13.55 20.63
N ALA A 122 0.35 -14.05 20.99
CA ALA A 122 -0.37 -13.73 22.22
C ALA A 122 0.36 -14.18 23.50
N LEU A 123 1.30 -15.13 23.42
CA LEU A 123 2.18 -15.48 24.55
C LEU A 123 3.15 -14.34 24.96
N GLY A 124 3.32 -13.33 24.11
CA GLY A 124 4.15 -12.16 24.43
C GLY A 124 5.67 -12.35 24.28
N ASN A 125 6.16 -13.57 24.08
CA ASN A 125 7.60 -13.88 23.93
C ASN A 125 8.07 -14.03 22.47
N TRP A 126 7.14 -14.04 21.50
CA TRP A 126 7.42 -14.13 20.07
C TRP A 126 7.36 -12.77 19.38
N SER A 127 8.35 -12.48 18.54
CA SER A 127 8.31 -11.33 17.60
C SER A 127 7.78 -11.79 16.24
N THR A 128 7.36 -10.86 15.38
CA THR A 128 6.97 -11.19 14.00
C THR A 128 8.12 -11.80 13.22
N HIS A 129 9.37 -11.42 13.51
CA HIS A 129 10.56 -11.97 12.87
C HIS A 129 10.89 -13.41 13.37
N SER A 130 10.72 -13.67 14.66
CA SER A 130 10.87 -15.05 15.17
C SER A 130 9.79 -15.98 14.67
N LEU A 131 8.56 -15.47 14.47
CA LEU A 131 7.46 -16.21 13.84
C LEU A 131 7.74 -16.53 12.36
N GLU A 132 8.33 -15.61 11.61
CA GLU A 132 8.75 -15.83 10.22
C GLU A 132 9.69 -17.05 10.12
N GLN A 133 10.68 -17.12 10.99
CA GLN A 133 11.62 -18.23 11.04
C GLN A 133 10.93 -19.53 11.46
N PHE A 134 10.12 -19.49 12.50
CA PHE A 134 9.36 -20.64 13.01
C PHE A 134 8.41 -21.23 11.96
N LEU A 135 7.65 -20.39 11.26
CA LEU A 135 6.75 -20.84 10.19
C LEU A 135 7.51 -21.50 9.05
N TRP A 136 8.68 -20.96 8.71
CA TRP A 136 9.57 -21.58 7.72
C TRP A 136 10.04 -22.97 8.14
N GLU A 137 10.42 -23.15 9.39
CA GLU A 137 10.83 -24.45 9.97
C GLU A 137 9.68 -25.44 10.02
N CYS A 138 8.45 -24.96 10.30
CA CYS A 138 7.24 -25.78 10.25
C CYS A 138 6.77 -26.15 8.84
N GLY A 139 7.48 -25.66 7.78
CA GLY A 139 7.12 -25.98 6.39
C GLY A 139 6.11 -25.04 5.75
N TYR A 140 5.62 -24.02 6.44
CA TYR A 140 4.72 -23.03 5.85
C TYR A 140 5.44 -22.12 4.86
N ARG A 141 4.80 -21.87 3.71
CA ARG A 141 5.37 -21.12 2.59
C ARG A 141 4.37 -20.08 2.08
N ASN A 142 4.87 -19.00 1.52
CA ASN A 142 4.03 -18.11 0.75
C ASN A 142 3.70 -18.70 -0.63
N TYR A 143 2.79 -18.08 -1.37
CA TYR A 143 2.35 -18.54 -2.71
C TYR A 143 3.48 -18.66 -3.77
N LYS A 144 4.67 -18.09 -3.49
CA LYS A 144 5.87 -18.21 -4.33
C LYS A 144 6.86 -19.27 -3.82
N GLY A 145 6.51 -20.02 -2.77
CA GLY A 145 7.37 -21.01 -2.14
C GLY A 145 8.44 -20.43 -1.21
N GLY A 146 8.44 -19.10 -0.97
CA GLY A 146 9.36 -18.41 -0.07
C GLY A 146 8.83 -18.30 1.37
N LYS A 147 9.57 -17.57 2.21
CA LYS A 147 9.15 -17.24 3.57
C LYS A 147 7.93 -16.32 3.58
N ILE A 148 7.14 -16.41 4.64
CA ILE A 148 6.08 -15.46 4.96
C ILE A 148 6.74 -14.34 5.76
N ASP A 149 6.98 -13.19 5.13
CA ASP A 149 7.71 -12.08 5.71
C ASP A 149 7.08 -11.55 7.01
N SER A 150 7.91 -11.09 7.92
CA SER A 150 7.49 -10.56 9.23
C SER A 150 6.48 -9.40 9.13
N HIS A 151 6.55 -8.59 8.06
CA HIS A 151 5.55 -7.54 7.83
C HIS A 151 4.18 -8.09 7.40
N VAL A 152 4.15 -9.23 6.67
CA VAL A 152 2.91 -9.93 6.32
C VAL A 152 2.27 -10.49 7.58
N ILE A 153 3.07 -11.10 8.47
CA ILE A 153 2.61 -11.59 9.78
C ILE A 153 2.03 -10.43 10.61
N ALA A 154 2.70 -9.28 10.64
CA ALA A 154 2.19 -8.09 11.33
C ALA A 154 0.84 -7.62 10.73
N ASN A 155 0.66 -7.68 9.42
CA ASN A 155 -0.59 -7.35 8.75
C ASN A 155 -1.70 -8.38 9.05
N ILE A 156 -1.35 -9.66 9.17
CA ILE A 156 -2.28 -10.71 9.61
C ILE A 156 -2.80 -10.38 11.00
N ILE A 157 -1.92 -10.15 11.98
CA ILE A 157 -2.29 -9.88 13.37
C ILE A 157 -3.20 -8.64 13.49
N ARG A 158 -2.95 -7.58 12.70
CA ARG A 158 -3.76 -6.34 12.74
C ARG A 158 -5.09 -6.42 12.03
N ASN A 159 -5.31 -7.42 11.20
CA ASN A 159 -6.49 -7.45 10.35
C ASN A 159 -7.73 -7.97 11.10
N PRO A 160 -8.76 -7.12 11.33
CA PRO A 160 -9.94 -7.53 12.07
C PRO A 160 -10.80 -8.62 11.41
N LYS A 161 -10.55 -8.91 10.12
CA LYS A 161 -11.23 -10.02 9.44
C LYS A 161 -11.00 -11.35 10.11
N TYR A 162 -9.84 -11.55 10.75
CA TYR A 162 -9.52 -12.81 11.41
C TYR A 162 -10.40 -13.10 12.63
N LYS A 163 -10.94 -12.07 13.27
CA LYS A 163 -11.96 -12.22 14.33
C LYS A 163 -13.41 -12.16 13.83
N GLY A 164 -13.63 -12.30 12.51
CA GLY A 164 -14.96 -12.33 11.91
C GLY A 164 -15.60 -10.97 11.67
N TYR A 165 -14.79 -9.90 11.50
CA TYR A 165 -15.31 -8.58 11.14
C TYR A 165 -15.16 -8.31 9.65
N TYR A 166 -16.21 -7.84 9.03
CA TYR A 166 -16.10 -7.21 7.72
C TYR A 166 -15.34 -5.90 7.83
N VAL A 167 -14.40 -5.67 6.94
CA VAL A 167 -13.66 -4.40 6.86
C VAL A 167 -13.49 -4.00 5.40
N GLY A 168 -14.01 -2.80 5.07
CA GLY A 168 -13.92 -2.20 3.75
C GLY A 168 -13.64 -0.70 3.82
N GLY A 169 -13.46 -0.06 2.66
CA GLY A 169 -13.33 1.40 2.59
C GLY A 169 -12.04 1.98 3.19
N LYS A 170 -10.96 1.19 3.35
CA LYS A 170 -9.70 1.63 3.97
C LYS A 170 -8.96 2.72 3.20
N VAL A 171 -9.26 2.90 1.91
CA VAL A 171 -8.52 3.77 0.99
C VAL A 171 -9.49 4.64 0.20
N LYS A 172 -9.16 5.94 0.07
CA LYS A 172 -9.87 6.90 -0.78
C LYS A 172 -8.94 7.41 -1.87
N ILE A 173 -9.42 7.41 -3.11
CA ILE A 173 -8.72 8.06 -4.23
C ILE A 173 -8.92 9.57 -4.08
N VAL A 174 -7.83 10.30 -3.89
CA VAL A 174 -7.83 11.76 -3.70
C VAL A 174 -7.81 12.48 -5.05
N ASP A 175 -6.99 11.98 -5.98
CA ASP A 175 -6.85 12.54 -7.32
C ASP A 175 -7.13 11.47 -8.36
N LEU A 176 -8.06 11.79 -9.27
CA LEU A 176 -8.53 10.91 -10.33
C LEU A 176 -7.50 10.69 -11.44
N PHE A 177 -6.71 11.70 -11.73
CA PHE A 177 -5.76 11.69 -12.85
C PHE A 177 -4.49 10.93 -12.48
N THR A 178 -3.93 11.23 -11.33
CA THR A 178 -2.72 10.55 -10.82
C THR A 178 -3.04 9.26 -10.09
N LYS A 179 -4.33 8.96 -9.84
CA LYS A 179 -4.81 7.82 -9.03
C LYS A 179 -4.20 7.80 -7.63
N LYS A 180 -3.80 8.96 -7.12
CA LYS A 180 -3.20 9.10 -5.79
C LYS A 180 -4.19 8.65 -4.72
N GLN A 181 -3.77 7.69 -3.91
CA GLN A 181 -4.58 7.11 -2.84
C GLN A 181 -4.15 7.69 -1.48
N LYS A 182 -5.12 7.86 -0.59
CA LYS A 182 -4.91 8.17 0.81
C LYS A 182 -5.54 7.07 1.66
N PHE A 183 -4.78 6.52 2.60
CA PHE A 183 -5.34 5.64 3.62
C PHE A 183 -6.18 6.47 4.57
N LEU A 184 -7.37 5.99 4.87
CA LEU A 184 -8.26 6.58 5.84
C LEU A 184 -7.91 6.09 7.25
N PRO A 185 -8.13 6.90 8.28
CA PRO A 185 -8.07 6.45 9.66
C PRO A 185 -9.14 5.38 9.94
N GLU A 186 -8.94 4.58 10.98
CA GLU A 186 -9.78 3.39 11.25
C GLU A 186 -11.23 3.73 11.57
N ASP A 187 -11.50 4.89 12.13
CA ASP A 187 -12.82 5.43 12.42
C ASP A 187 -13.65 5.75 11.16
N GLU A 188 -12.97 5.98 10.02
CA GLU A 188 -13.63 6.18 8.71
C GLU A 188 -13.83 4.86 7.93
N TRP A 189 -13.34 3.72 8.43
CA TRP A 189 -13.54 2.44 7.76
C TRP A 189 -14.96 1.92 7.93
N VAL A 190 -15.47 1.21 6.92
CA VAL A 190 -16.70 0.43 7.09
C VAL A 190 -16.33 -0.87 7.79
N MET A 191 -16.64 -0.98 9.07
CA MET A 191 -16.33 -2.15 9.89
C MET A 191 -17.55 -2.56 10.72
N TYR A 192 -17.91 -3.84 10.62
CA TYR A 192 -18.98 -4.44 11.41
C TYR A 192 -18.69 -5.94 11.62
N LYS A 193 -19.26 -6.51 12.68
CA LYS A 193 -19.18 -7.96 12.94
C LYS A 193 -20.03 -8.69 11.91
N ASP A 194 -19.42 -9.60 11.16
CA ASP A 194 -20.12 -10.45 10.19
C ASP A 194 -20.74 -11.66 10.91
N ASP A 195 -21.80 -12.18 10.36
CA ASP A 195 -22.47 -13.41 10.84
C ASP A 195 -21.75 -14.71 10.41
N GLY A 196 -20.61 -14.59 9.76
CA GLY A 196 -19.84 -15.68 9.18
C GLY A 196 -20.19 -16.00 7.72
N THR A 197 -21.15 -15.27 7.13
CA THR A 197 -21.59 -15.50 5.74
C THR A 197 -20.57 -15.00 4.72
N HIS A 198 -19.89 -13.88 5.00
CA HIS A 198 -18.93 -13.26 4.11
C HIS A 198 -17.49 -13.37 4.61
N VAL A 199 -17.31 -13.30 5.94
CA VAL A 199 -16.00 -13.32 6.61
C VAL A 199 -16.06 -14.27 7.81
N PRO A 200 -15.94 -15.61 7.62
CA PRO A 200 -15.90 -16.54 8.73
C PRO A 200 -14.66 -16.29 9.59
N ALA A 201 -14.83 -16.24 10.92
CA ALA A 201 -13.73 -16.03 11.86
C ALA A 201 -12.75 -17.21 11.82
N ILE A 202 -11.46 -16.93 11.95
CA ILE A 202 -10.40 -17.95 12.11
C ILE A 202 -9.96 -18.04 13.57
N VAL A 203 -9.96 -16.90 14.28
CA VAL A 203 -9.60 -16.81 15.69
C VAL A 203 -10.74 -16.17 16.48
N ASP A 204 -10.83 -16.44 17.75
CA ASP A 204 -11.77 -15.79 18.64
C ASP A 204 -11.35 -14.31 18.92
N GLU A 205 -12.34 -13.53 19.32
CA GLU A 205 -12.15 -12.08 19.50
C GLU A 205 -11.12 -11.78 20.60
N LYS A 206 -11.12 -12.57 21.69
CA LYS A 206 -10.18 -12.43 22.79
C LYS A 206 -8.74 -12.66 22.38
N LEU A 207 -8.48 -13.72 21.64
CA LEU A 207 -7.12 -14.04 21.15
C LEU A 207 -6.61 -12.96 20.20
N TRP A 208 -7.48 -12.42 19.34
CA TRP A 208 -7.16 -11.32 18.47
C TRP A 208 -6.79 -10.04 19.25
N GLU A 209 -7.57 -9.71 20.28
CA GLU A 209 -7.35 -8.54 21.14
C GLU A 209 -6.06 -8.63 21.95
N ASP A 210 -5.78 -9.80 22.54
CA ASP A 210 -4.53 -10.04 23.26
C ASP A 210 -3.30 -9.87 22.38
N ALA A 211 -3.34 -10.43 21.16
CA ALA A 211 -2.25 -10.26 20.20
C ALA A 211 -2.05 -8.80 19.77
N ASN A 212 -3.14 -8.06 19.53
CA ASN A 212 -3.06 -6.65 19.13
C ASN A 212 -2.63 -5.74 20.30
N ARG A 213 -3.06 -6.00 21.53
CA ARG A 213 -2.59 -5.30 22.73
C ARG A 213 -1.06 -5.40 22.86
N ILE A 214 -0.50 -6.60 22.72
CA ILE A 214 0.96 -6.81 22.75
C ILE A 214 1.66 -6.04 21.61
N MET A 215 1.06 -6.03 20.42
CA MET A 215 1.62 -5.30 19.28
C MET A 215 1.63 -3.78 19.51
N GLU A 216 0.59 -3.21 20.09
CA GLU A 216 0.51 -1.80 20.45
C GLU A 216 1.52 -1.41 21.53
N GLU A 217 1.61 -2.20 22.61
CA GLU A 217 2.60 -1.99 23.68
C GLU A 217 4.02 -1.96 23.13
N ARG A 218 4.35 -2.90 22.25
CA ARG A 218 5.66 -2.93 21.57
C ARG A 218 5.88 -1.72 20.68
N SER A 219 4.87 -1.29 19.93
CA SER A 219 4.95 -0.10 19.08
C SER A 219 5.16 1.18 19.90
N LYS A 220 4.46 1.33 21.04
CA LYS A 220 4.65 2.45 21.97
C LYS A 220 6.07 2.44 22.55
N ASN A 221 6.57 1.27 22.96
CA ASN A 221 7.93 1.12 23.50
C ASN A 221 9.01 1.46 22.48
N ILE A 222 8.83 1.11 21.19
CA ILE A 222 9.75 1.47 20.11
C ILE A 222 9.74 2.99 19.87
N LYS A 223 8.56 3.61 19.83
CA LYS A 223 8.42 5.07 19.68
C LYS A 223 9.06 5.84 20.82
N LEU A 224 8.90 5.36 22.06
CA LEU A 224 9.53 5.96 23.25
C LEU A 224 11.04 5.83 23.24
N LYS A 225 11.57 4.69 22.77
CA LYS A 225 13.01 4.42 22.74
C LYS A 225 13.74 5.09 21.58
N LYS A 226 13.06 5.65 20.58
CA LYS A 226 13.63 6.26 19.36
C LYS A 226 14.75 5.45 18.66
N THR A 227 14.90 4.16 18.99
CA THR A 227 15.97 3.32 18.48
C THR A 227 15.42 1.99 18.00
N SER A 228 15.60 1.71 16.70
CA SER A 228 15.26 0.44 16.04
C SER A 228 16.40 -0.59 16.12
N TYR A 229 17.21 -0.59 17.19
CA TYR A 229 18.36 -1.46 17.28
C TYR A 229 18.08 -2.73 18.08
N LYS A 230 18.57 -3.88 17.60
CA LYS A 230 18.74 -5.08 18.42
C LYS A 230 19.48 -4.70 19.69
N GLN A 231 18.88 -4.95 20.85
CA GLN A 231 19.56 -4.76 22.13
C GLN A 231 20.57 -5.89 22.36
N ASP A 232 21.70 -5.85 21.65
CA ASP A 232 22.83 -6.73 21.94
C ASP A 232 23.62 -6.25 23.19
N ASN A 233 23.19 -5.14 23.80
CA ASN A 233 23.85 -4.56 24.97
C ASN A 233 22.84 -3.90 25.90
N LEU A 234 22.97 -4.20 27.21
CA LEU A 234 22.10 -3.70 28.28
C LEU A 234 22.03 -2.16 28.37
N PHE A 235 23.08 -1.46 27.93
CA PHE A 235 23.18 0.01 28.04
C PHE A 235 22.71 0.76 26.79
N THR A 236 22.27 0.06 25.76
CA THR A 236 21.78 0.71 24.52
C THR A 236 20.55 1.56 24.81
N GLY A 237 20.65 2.89 24.53
CA GLY A 237 19.59 3.87 24.77
C GLY A 237 19.46 4.36 26.21
N LEU A 238 20.34 3.91 27.11
CA LEU A 238 20.36 4.37 28.52
C LEU A 238 21.46 5.38 28.80
N ILE A 239 22.53 5.40 28.02
CA ILE A 239 23.66 6.30 28.21
C ILE A 239 23.45 7.56 27.36
N HIS A 240 23.44 8.72 28.02
CA HIS A 240 23.33 10.02 27.39
C HIS A 240 24.50 10.93 27.75
N CYS A 241 24.89 11.80 26.81
CA CYS A 241 25.93 12.78 27.03
C CYS A 241 25.48 13.80 28.10
N ALA A 242 26.37 14.13 29.03
CA ALA A 242 26.08 15.09 30.10
C ALA A 242 25.91 16.51 29.58
N GLU A 243 26.61 16.86 28.49
CA GLU A 243 26.65 18.22 27.90
C GLU A 243 25.42 18.49 27.02
N ASP A 244 25.14 17.60 26.03
CA ASP A 244 24.15 17.85 24.98
C ASP A 244 22.94 16.90 25.03
N LYS A 245 22.89 15.99 26.04
CA LYS A 245 21.83 14.98 26.22
C LYS A 245 21.69 13.99 25.04
N ALA A 246 22.62 14.01 24.08
CA ALA A 246 22.59 13.08 22.95
C ALA A 246 22.85 11.63 23.42
N ALA A 247 22.20 10.67 22.76
CA ALA A 247 22.38 9.27 23.10
C ALA A 247 23.76 8.77 22.65
N TYR A 248 24.39 7.94 23.48
CA TYR A 248 25.57 7.19 23.08
C TYR A 248 25.17 5.92 22.32
N TRP A 249 25.95 5.58 21.32
CA TRP A 249 25.82 4.31 20.59
C TRP A 249 27.12 3.49 20.67
N LEU A 250 26.95 2.18 20.59
CA LEU A 250 28.07 1.26 20.68
C LEU A 250 28.73 1.11 19.30
N LYS A 251 29.96 1.59 19.16
CA LYS A 251 30.77 1.42 17.96
C LYS A 251 31.71 0.23 18.15
N VAL A 252 31.62 -0.75 17.25
CA VAL A 252 32.53 -1.89 17.24
C VAL A 252 33.58 -1.65 16.15
N ARG A 253 34.85 -1.66 16.51
CA ARG A 253 35.99 -1.56 15.59
C ARG A 253 36.90 -2.78 15.75
N THR A 254 37.43 -3.27 14.65
CA THR A 254 38.46 -4.30 14.71
C THR A 254 39.84 -3.64 14.80
N VAL A 255 40.53 -3.83 15.91
CA VAL A 255 41.86 -3.30 16.14
C VAL A 255 42.80 -4.51 16.33
N ARG A 256 43.80 -4.66 15.47
CA ARG A 256 44.76 -5.77 15.48
C ARG A 256 44.09 -7.16 15.58
N GLY A 257 43.01 -7.37 14.79
CA GLY A 257 42.28 -8.65 14.76
C GLY A 257 41.36 -8.91 15.96
N LYS A 258 41.24 -8.00 16.92
CA LYS A 258 40.33 -8.09 18.06
C LYS A 258 39.21 -7.05 17.97
N ALA A 259 37.99 -7.44 18.31
CA ALA A 259 36.85 -6.52 18.35
C ALA A 259 36.93 -5.60 19.59
N ALA A 260 37.15 -4.32 19.38
CA ALA A 260 37.09 -3.28 20.40
C ALA A 260 35.73 -2.59 20.37
N LYS A 261 35.06 -2.55 21.54
CA LYS A 261 33.74 -1.91 21.70
C LYS A 261 33.92 -0.57 22.41
N THR A 262 33.42 0.52 21.81
CA THR A 262 33.53 1.87 22.37
C THR A 262 32.19 2.58 22.28
N TRP A 263 31.77 3.26 23.34
CA TRP A 263 30.61 4.13 23.33
C TRP A 263 30.97 5.52 22.78
N VAL A 264 30.22 5.98 21.80
CA VAL A 264 30.47 7.26 21.12
C VAL A 264 29.20 8.10 21.18
N CYS A 265 29.30 9.37 21.54
CA CYS A 265 28.20 10.32 21.50
C CYS A 265 27.75 10.53 20.04
N SER A 266 26.43 10.54 19.79
CA SER A 266 25.88 10.69 18.44
C SER A 266 26.18 12.05 17.79
N HIS A 267 26.53 13.06 18.56
CA HIS A 267 26.90 14.40 18.08
C HIS A 267 28.43 14.59 17.88
N ARG A 268 29.23 13.67 18.38
CA ARG A 268 30.72 13.71 18.22
C ARG A 268 31.18 12.63 17.22
N ILE A 269 30.73 12.74 15.97
CA ILE A 269 31.22 11.92 14.85
C ILE A 269 32.09 12.76 13.94
#